data_fa3aec17dc114555de55bfe7be929bc5
#
_entry.id   fa3aec17dc114555de55bfe7be929bc5
#
_cell.length_a   1.000
_cell.length_b   1.000
_cell.length_c   1.000
_cell.angle_alpha   90.00
_cell.angle_beta   90.00
_cell.angle_gamma   90.00
#
_symmetry.space_group_name_H-M   'P 1'
#
loop_
_entity.id
_entity.type
_entity.pdbx_description
1 polymer ?
#
loop_
_entity_poly.entity_id
_entity_poly.type
_entity_poly.pdbx_seq_one_letter_code
_entity_poly.pdbx_strand_id
1 'polypeptide(L)'
;MEETAICDVATMIASFAIFDCDIHLDGPIHIRWGTTSTRETLTIAAHAAAALDMNTDFLLANQYYTLAGPCTQMCLLEIAAQAITDTASGRELLSGVASAKGVTQNKTTGMEARMMGEVALATCGMEISTVNSILDQVIGMYEKDFVHAPQGKSFKDCYDVKELEPSDEYVDIYDQTIDLLGKCGFDM
;
A
#
# COMPACT_ATOMS: atom_id res chain seq x y z
N MET A 1 1.68 -13.76 -13.87
CA MET A 1 2.05 -13.40 -12.48
C MET A 1 3.44 -13.94 -12.11
N GLU A 2 3.70 -15.22 -12.26
CA GLU A 2 5.04 -15.81 -11.93
C GLU A 2 6.19 -15.12 -12.67
N GLU A 3 6.07 -14.93 -13.98
CA GLU A 3 7.09 -14.26 -14.78
C GLU A 3 7.38 -12.82 -14.30
N THR A 4 6.36 -12.11 -13.86
CA THR A 4 6.51 -10.75 -13.33
C THR A 4 7.23 -10.77 -11.98
N ALA A 5 6.87 -11.68 -11.08
CA ALA A 5 7.55 -11.81 -9.79
C ALA A 5 9.03 -12.19 -9.98
N ILE A 6 9.37 -13.05 -10.97
CA ILE A 6 10.74 -13.37 -11.33
C ILE A 6 11.48 -12.12 -11.84
N CYS A 7 10.83 -11.28 -12.66
CA CYS A 7 11.41 -10.02 -13.14
C CYS A 7 11.69 -9.05 -11.99
N ASP A 8 10.78 -8.93 -11.02
CA ASP A 8 10.96 -8.07 -9.85
C ASP A 8 12.16 -8.54 -9.01
N VAL A 9 12.23 -9.84 -8.70
CA VAL A 9 13.40 -10.43 -8.00
C VAL A 9 14.70 -10.18 -8.77
N ALA A 10 14.70 -10.40 -10.09
CA ALA A 10 15.88 -10.17 -10.92
C ALA A 10 16.30 -8.68 -10.93
N THR A 11 15.34 -7.77 -10.92
CA THR A 11 15.61 -6.33 -10.87
C THR A 11 16.26 -5.92 -9.55
N MET A 12 15.78 -6.45 -8.41
CA MET A 12 16.37 -6.17 -7.11
C MET A 12 17.78 -6.78 -6.97
N ILE A 13 18.00 -7.98 -7.47
CA ILE A 13 19.34 -8.58 -7.52
C ILE A 13 20.27 -7.73 -8.41
N ALA A 14 19.78 -7.24 -9.55
CA ALA A 14 20.57 -6.38 -10.43
C ALA A 14 20.87 -5.03 -9.77
N SER A 15 19.95 -4.46 -9.00
CA SER A 15 20.18 -3.22 -8.26
C SER A 15 21.32 -3.36 -7.24
N PHE A 16 21.41 -4.49 -6.58
CA PHE A 16 22.54 -4.82 -5.71
C PHE A 16 23.82 -5.09 -6.52
N ALA A 17 23.79 -6.04 -7.45
CA ALA A 17 25.00 -6.56 -8.08
C ALA A 17 25.64 -5.61 -9.10
N ILE A 18 24.85 -4.72 -9.71
CA ILE A 18 25.30 -3.83 -10.79
C ILE A 18 25.41 -2.37 -10.33
N PHE A 19 24.45 -1.93 -9.51
CA PHE A 19 24.35 -0.52 -9.12
C PHE A 19 24.80 -0.24 -7.68
N ASP A 20 25.18 -1.29 -6.92
CA ASP A 20 25.66 -1.20 -5.53
C ASP A 20 24.68 -0.41 -4.62
N CYS A 21 23.39 -0.70 -4.78
CA CYS A 21 22.36 -0.05 -3.99
C CYS A 21 22.22 -0.71 -2.61
N ASP A 22 21.98 0.11 -1.58
CA ASP A 22 21.73 -0.35 -0.20
C ASP A 22 20.26 -0.72 0.04
N ILE A 23 19.34 -0.13 -0.71
CA ILE A 23 17.90 -0.33 -0.59
C ILE A 23 17.35 -0.78 -1.94
N HIS A 24 16.51 -1.82 -1.93
CA HIS A 24 15.98 -2.44 -3.13
C HIS A 24 14.47 -2.21 -3.17
N LEU A 25 14.02 -1.41 -4.10
CA LEU A 25 12.63 -0.99 -4.23
C LEU A 25 12.01 -1.58 -5.48
N ASP A 26 10.83 -2.16 -5.32
CA ASP A 26 9.93 -2.51 -6.41
C ASP A 26 8.56 -1.84 -6.23
N GLY A 27 7.67 -2.10 -7.17
CA GLY A 27 6.30 -1.63 -7.12
C GLY A 27 5.58 -2.10 -8.39
N PRO A 28 5.16 -3.38 -8.44
CA PRO A 28 4.49 -3.91 -9.63
C PRO A 28 3.20 -3.16 -9.88
N ILE A 29 3.14 -2.43 -10.99
CA ILE A 29 2.00 -1.60 -11.37
C ILE A 29 1.12 -2.37 -12.35
N HIS A 30 -0.17 -2.49 -12.04
CA HIS A 30 -1.13 -3.13 -12.94
C HIS A 30 -1.32 -2.29 -14.20
N ILE A 31 -1.04 -2.88 -15.37
CA ILE A 31 -0.99 -2.18 -16.67
C ILE A 31 -2.30 -1.46 -17.03
N ARG A 32 -3.46 -2.02 -16.66
CA ARG A 32 -4.77 -1.42 -16.94
C ARG A 32 -5.13 -0.31 -15.97
N TRP A 33 -4.83 -0.51 -14.69
CA TRP A 33 -5.32 0.35 -13.62
C TRP A 33 -4.32 1.41 -13.18
N GLY A 34 -3.02 1.14 -13.32
CA GLY A 34 -1.96 2.06 -12.89
C GLY A 34 -1.85 2.15 -11.36
N THR A 35 -2.10 1.07 -10.66
CA THR A 35 -2.02 0.96 -9.20
C THR A 35 -1.26 -0.30 -8.79
N THR A 36 -0.72 -0.31 -7.57
CA THR A 36 -0.06 -1.47 -6.95
C THR A 36 -1.00 -2.25 -6.03
N SER A 37 -2.27 -1.86 -5.93
CA SER A 37 -3.25 -2.38 -4.96
C SER A 37 -4.20 -3.46 -5.51
N THR A 38 -3.94 -4.00 -6.72
CA THR A 38 -4.74 -5.10 -7.24
C THR A 38 -4.31 -6.44 -6.64
N ARG A 39 -5.19 -7.45 -6.67
CA ARG A 39 -4.83 -8.81 -6.22
C ARG A 39 -3.59 -9.34 -6.92
N GLU A 40 -3.49 -9.11 -8.24
CA GLU A 40 -2.36 -9.56 -9.04
C GLU A 40 -1.07 -8.88 -8.61
N THR A 41 -1.08 -7.56 -8.43
CA THR A 41 0.13 -6.81 -8.05
C THR A 41 0.55 -7.08 -6.62
N LEU A 42 -0.40 -7.21 -5.69
CA LEU A 42 -0.11 -7.59 -4.30
C LEU A 42 0.47 -9.01 -4.23
N THR A 43 -0.06 -9.95 -5.01
CA THR A 43 0.49 -11.31 -5.09
C THR A 43 1.93 -11.32 -5.63
N ILE A 44 2.21 -10.53 -6.67
CA ILE A 44 3.55 -10.40 -7.24
C ILE A 44 4.50 -9.82 -6.20
N ALA A 45 4.12 -8.70 -5.57
CA ALA A 45 4.92 -8.03 -4.54
C ALA A 45 5.22 -8.95 -3.35
N ALA A 46 4.22 -9.69 -2.86
CA ALA A 46 4.38 -10.64 -1.76
C ALA A 46 5.37 -11.76 -2.10
N HIS A 47 5.24 -12.38 -3.27
CA HIS A 47 6.13 -13.47 -3.68
C HIS A 47 7.56 -12.99 -3.91
N ALA A 48 7.74 -11.84 -4.54
CA ALA A 48 9.07 -11.27 -4.78
C ALA A 48 9.76 -10.91 -3.45
N ALA A 49 9.04 -10.23 -2.56
CA ALA A 49 9.57 -9.85 -1.24
C ALA A 49 9.93 -11.09 -0.41
N ALA A 50 9.00 -12.04 -0.24
CA ALA A 50 9.25 -13.25 0.55
C ALA A 50 10.41 -14.09 0.00
N ALA A 51 10.56 -14.17 -1.32
CA ALA A 51 11.67 -14.87 -1.93
C ALA A 51 13.02 -14.21 -1.63
N LEU A 52 13.09 -12.89 -1.62
CA LEU A 52 14.32 -12.15 -1.32
C LEU A 52 14.61 -12.13 0.17
N ASP A 53 13.63 -11.87 1.02
CA ASP A 53 13.76 -11.88 2.49
C ASP A 53 14.28 -13.23 2.99
N MET A 54 13.78 -14.34 2.47
CA MET A 54 14.22 -15.68 2.88
C MET A 54 15.64 -16.06 2.38
N ASN A 55 16.20 -15.38 1.40
CA ASN A 55 17.43 -15.79 0.72
C ASN A 55 18.53 -14.71 0.70
N THR A 56 18.26 -13.50 1.18
CA THR A 56 19.21 -12.38 1.16
C THR A 56 19.07 -11.55 2.44
N ASP A 57 20.04 -10.68 2.68
CA ASP A 57 20.00 -9.65 3.73
C ASP A 57 19.67 -8.27 3.11
N PHE A 58 18.88 -8.25 2.04
CA PHE A 58 18.51 -7.00 1.36
C PHE A 58 17.53 -6.19 2.20
N LEU A 59 17.70 -4.87 2.20
CA LEU A 59 16.68 -3.94 2.70
C LEU A 59 15.63 -3.72 1.60
N LEU A 60 14.48 -4.35 1.77
CA LEU A 60 13.40 -4.35 0.80
C LEU A 60 12.42 -3.22 1.08
N ALA A 61 12.04 -2.52 0.03
CA ALA A 61 11.03 -1.47 0.05
C ALA A 61 9.98 -1.65 -1.04
N ASN A 62 8.82 -1.04 -0.88
CA ASN A 62 7.80 -0.94 -1.92
C ASN A 62 7.27 0.48 -2.00
N GLN A 63 6.84 0.89 -3.18
CA GLN A 63 6.18 2.16 -3.39
C GLN A 63 4.69 1.93 -3.65
N TYR A 64 3.84 2.63 -2.89
CA TYR A 64 2.39 2.48 -2.95
C TYR A 64 1.79 3.45 -3.97
N TYR A 65 1.14 2.89 -4.99
CA TYR A 65 0.32 3.63 -5.93
C TYR A 65 -1.14 3.23 -5.73
N THR A 66 -1.96 4.14 -5.18
CA THR A 66 -3.40 3.93 -5.09
C THR A 66 -4.10 4.42 -6.35
N LEU A 67 -5.19 3.78 -6.72
CA LEU A 67 -6.04 4.22 -7.82
C LEU A 67 -6.89 5.42 -7.39
N ALA A 68 -7.45 5.33 -6.18
CA ALA A 68 -8.21 6.41 -5.57
C ALA A 68 -7.30 7.53 -5.02
N GLY A 69 -7.86 8.73 -4.89
CA GLY A 69 -7.17 9.88 -4.33
C GLY A 69 -7.48 10.12 -2.85
N PRO A 70 -6.80 11.09 -2.21
CA PRO A 70 -6.94 11.40 -0.78
C PRO A 70 -8.36 11.78 -0.37
N CYS A 71 -8.64 11.67 0.92
CA CYS A 71 -9.96 11.96 1.50
C CYS A 71 -11.04 11.05 0.90
N THR A 72 -10.69 9.78 0.65
CA THR A 72 -11.62 8.73 0.21
C THR A 72 -11.32 7.42 0.95
N GLN A 73 -12.36 6.72 1.33
CA GLN A 73 -12.24 5.43 2.00
C GLN A 73 -11.50 4.41 1.13
N MET A 74 -11.76 4.40 -0.19
CA MET A 74 -11.08 3.53 -1.12
C MET A 74 -9.56 3.72 -1.10
N CYS A 75 -9.07 4.97 -1.07
CA CYS A 75 -7.63 5.24 -1.00
C CYS A 75 -7.00 4.63 0.26
N LEU A 76 -7.64 4.80 1.42
CA LEU A 76 -7.15 4.27 2.68
C LEU A 76 -7.18 2.72 2.72
N LEU A 77 -8.20 2.09 2.14
CA LEU A 77 -8.28 0.64 2.02
C LEU A 77 -7.22 0.07 1.07
N GLU A 78 -6.93 0.75 -0.05
CA GLU A 78 -5.85 0.38 -0.96
C GLU A 78 -4.49 0.42 -0.25
N ILE A 79 -4.25 1.44 0.59
CA ILE A 79 -3.03 1.56 1.40
C ILE A 79 -2.97 0.45 2.44
N ALA A 80 -4.07 0.18 3.13
CA ALA A 80 -4.14 -0.89 4.10
C ALA A 80 -3.77 -2.24 3.47
N ALA A 81 -4.34 -2.58 2.30
CA ALA A 81 -4.02 -3.81 1.59
C ALA A 81 -2.54 -3.93 1.23
N GLN A 82 -1.91 -2.85 0.80
CA GLN A 82 -0.48 -2.81 0.48
C GLN A 82 0.38 -2.96 1.74
N ALA A 83 0.04 -2.22 2.82
CA ALA A 83 0.77 -2.30 4.09
C ALA A 83 0.69 -3.70 4.72
N ILE A 84 -0.49 -4.35 4.67
CA ILE A 84 -0.68 -5.74 5.12
C ILE A 84 0.24 -6.67 4.32
N THR A 85 0.20 -6.55 3.00
CA THR A 85 0.97 -7.42 2.09
C THR A 85 2.47 -7.29 2.34
N ASP A 86 2.98 -6.08 2.39
CA ASP A 86 4.40 -5.82 2.52
C ASP A 86 4.94 -6.24 3.90
N THR A 87 4.22 -5.88 4.97
CA THR A 87 4.62 -6.27 6.33
C THR A 87 4.64 -7.80 6.50
N ALA A 88 3.66 -8.51 5.94
CA ALA A 88 3.59 -9.95 6.04
C ALA A 88 4.59 -10.69 5.13
N SER A 89 5.20 -9.99 4.18
CA SER A 89 6.13 -10.55 3.19
C SER A 89 7.61 -10.25 3.46
N GLY A 90 7.93 -9.61 4.61
CA GLY A 90 9.30 -9.37 5.04
C GLY A 90 9.93 -8.08 4.49
N ARG A 91 9.13 -7.06 4.11
CA ARG A 91 9.69 -5.75 3.75
C ARG A 91 10.00 -4.93 4.99
N GLU A 92 11.21 -4.38 5.05
CA GLU A 92 11.69 -3.55 6.15
C GLU A 92 11.25 -2.09 6.03
N LEU A 93 10.98 -1.63 4.81
CA LEU A 93 10.69 -0.23 4.53
C LEU A 93 9.38 -0.07 3.75
N LEU A 94 8.48 0.71 4.33
CA LEU A 94 7.26 1.15 3.69
C LEU A 94 7.50 2.56 3.16
N SER A 95 7.83 2.70 1.87
CA SER A 95 8.47 3.91 1.33
C SER A 95 7.50 5.04 0.96
N GLY A 96 6.25 4.94 1.33
CA GLY A 96 5.30 6.02 1.14
C GLY A 96 4.26 5.78 0.05
N VAL A 97 3.41 6.77 -0.14
CA VAL A 97 2.20 6.66 -0.96
C VAL A 97 2.19 7.71 -2.06
N ALA A 98 1.87 7.27 -3.25
CA ALA A 98 1.58 8.13 -4.40
C ALA A 98 0.10 7.96 -4.78
N SER A 99 -0.78 8.70 -4.10
CA SER A 99 -2.23 8.61 -4.30
C SER A 99 -2.66 9.08 -5.69
N ALA A 100 -3.81 8.62 -6.17
CA ALA A 100 -4.30 8.88 -7.52
C ALA A 100 -3.25 8.55 -8.60
N LYS A 101 -2.64 7.37 -8.51
CA LYS A 101 -1.59 6.83 -9.41
C LYS A 101 -0.28 7.63 -9.41
N GLY A 102 -0.10 8.59 -8.51
CA GLY A 102 1.07 9.47 -8.50
C GLY A 102 1.17 10.44 -9.69
N VAL A 103 0.15 10.54 -10.54
CA VAL A 103 0.17 11.37 -11.76
C VAL A 103 -0.46 12.75 -11.57
N THR A 104 -1.18 12.95 -10.48
CA THR A 104 -1.85 14.22 -10.18
C THR A 104 -1.13 14.94 -9.05
N GLN A 105 -0.81 16.22 -9.24
CA GLN A 105 -0.15 17.02 -8.20
C GLN A 105 -1.03 17.24 -6.97
N ASN A 106 -0.39 17.38 -5.81
CA ASN A 106 -1.03 17.65 -4.51
C ASN A 106 -2.05 16.57 -4.09
N LYS A 107 -1.82 15.33 -4.44
CA LYS A 107 -2.68 14.17 -4.13
C LYS A 107 -2.04 13.20 -3.13
N THR A 108 -1.26 13.70 -2.18
CA THR A 108 -0.72 12.89 -1.07
C THR A 108 -0.79 13.70 0.21
N THR A 109 -1.15 13.07 1.31
CA THR A 109 -1.32 13.71 2.63
C THR A 109 -0.73 12.87 3.76
N GLY A 110 -0.70 13.41 4.97
CA GLY A 110 -0.23 12.69 6.16
C GLY A 110 -1.16 11.55 6.60
N MET A 111 -2.44 11.58 6.23
CA MET A 111 -3.41 10.55 6.64
C MET A 111 -3.13 9.22 5.94
N GLU A 112 -2.69 9.24 4.69
CA GLU A 112 -2.25 8.03 3.98
C GLU A 112 -1.03 7.41 4.65
N ALA A 113 -0.04 8.22 5.00
CA ALA A 113 1.16 7.74 5.68
C ALA A 113 0.84 7.19 7.09
N ARG A 114 -0.10 7.82 7.80
CA ARG A 114 -0.59 7.35 9.09
C ARG A 114 -1.27 5.98 8.96
N MET A 115 -2.19 5.82 8.01
CA MET A 115 -2.87 4.53 7.73
C MET A 115 -1.86 3.43 7.45
N MET A 116 -0.86 3.70 6.61
CA MET A 116 0.21 2.76 6.29
C MET A 116 0.95 2.28 7.55
N GLY A 117 1.36 3.22 8.42
CA GLY A 117 2.09 2.89 9.64
C GLY A 117 1.26 2.12 10.67
N GLU A 118 0.01 2.55 10.91
CA GLU A 118 -0.88 1.90 11.88
C GLU A 118 -1.24 0.47 11.43
N VAL A 119 -1.56 0.27 10.15
CA VAL A 119 -1.87 -1.06 9.60
C VAL A 119 -0.64 -1.97 9.63
N ALA A 120 0.54 -1.45 9.30
CA ALA A 120 1.77 -2.23 9.38
C ALA A 120 2.03 -2.73 10.81
N LEU A 121 1.90 -1.85 11.80
CA LEU A 121 2.06 -2.22 13.22
C LEU A 121 1.04 -3.28 13.64
N ALA A 122 -0.22 -3.13 13.24
CA ALA A 122 -1.27 -4.09 13.55
C ALA A 122 -1.07 -5.45 12.85
N THR A 123 -0.40 -5.47 11.71
CA THR A 123 -0.09 -6.70 10.95
C THR A 123 1.09 -7.47 11.54
N CYS A 124 2.00 -6.81 12.25
CA CYS A 124 3.20 -7.44 12.79
C CYS A 124 2.87 -8.63 13.70
N GLY A 125 3.48 -9.79 13.39
CA GLY A 125 3.31 -11.02 14.18
C GLY A 125 2.02 -11.79 13.94
N MET A 126 1.18 -11.37 13.00
CA MET A 126 0.01 -12.14 12.60
C MET A 126 0.37 -13.40 11.84
N GLU A 127 -0.40 -14.45 12.03
CA GLU A 127 -0.31 -15.67 11.23
C GLU A 127 -0.71 -15.41 9.76
N ILE A 128 0.04 -15.93 8.80
CA ILE A 128 -0.17 -15.72 7.35
C ILE A 128 -1.59 -16.10 6.90
N SER A 129 -2.17 -17.15 7.48
CA SER A 129 -3.55 -17.55 7.17
C SER A 129 -4.58 -16.49 7.59
N THR A 130 -4.35 -15.81 8.72
CA THR A 130 -5.17 -14.70 9.21
C THR A 130 -4.98 -13.48 8.31
N VAL A 131 -3.73 -13.13 8.00
CA VAL A 131 -3.39 -12.04 7.06
C VAL A 131 -4.11 -12.21 5.73
N ASN A 132 -4.03 -13.40 5.12
CA ASN A 132 -4.71 -13.69 3.84
C ASN A 132 -6.23 -13.52 3.94
N SER A 133 -6.84 -13.98 5.03
CA SER A 133 -8.29 -13.83 5.23
C SER A 133 -8.72 -12.37 5.37
N ILE A 134 -7.94 -11.56 6.08
CA ILE A 134 -8.18 -10.12 6.23
C ILE A 134 -7.98 -9.42 4.89
N LEU A 135 -6.87 -9.71 4.21
CA LEU A 135 -6.54 -9.10 2.92
C LEU A 135 -7.62 -9.36 1.87
N ASP A 136 -8.16 -10.58 1.81
CA ASP A 136 -9.27 -10.92 0.92
C ASP A 136 -10.52 -10.07 1.20
N GLN A 137 -10.83 -9.81 2.46
CA GLN A 137 -11.95 -8.96 2.86
C GLN A 137 -11.70 -7.50 2.48
N VAL A 138 -10.52 -6.97 2.80
CA VAL A 138 -10.14 -5.58 2.51
C VAL A 138 -10.17 -5.31 1.01
N ILE A 139 -9.55 -6.18 0.20
CA ILE A 139 -9.57 -6.02 -1.27
C ILE A 139 -10.99 -6.10 -1.81
N GLY A 140 -11.81 -7.02 -1.29
CA GLY A 140 -13.22 -7.17 -1.69
C GLY A 140 -14.09 -5.92 -1.46
N MET A 141 -13.66 -5.00 -0.57
CA MET A 141 -14.36 -3.74 -0.31
C MET A 141 -14.16 -2.70 -1.43
N TYR A 142 -13.01 -2.71 -2.13
CA TYR A 142 -12.69 -1.66 -3.09
C TYR A 142 -12.48 -2.14 -4.54
N GLU A 143 -12.16 -3.41 -4.78
CA GLU A 143 -11.80 -3.87 -6.14
C GLU A 143 -12.91 -3.69 -7.19
N LYS A 144 -14.18 -3.65 -6.75
CA LYS A 144 -15.34 -3.42 -7.62
C LYS A 144 -15.41 -1.99 -8.17
N ASP A 145 -14.80 -1.06 -7.46
CA ASP A 145 -14.87 0.37 -7.74
C ASP A 145 -13.70 0.86 -8.61
N PHE A 146 -12.79 -0.03 -9.05
CA PHE A 146 -11.67 0.34 -9.89
C PHE A 146 -12.06 1.10 -11.16
N VAL A 147 -13.20 0.76 -11.77
CA VAL A 147 -13.69 1.45 -12.97
C VAL A 147 -14.11 2.89 -12.67
N HIS A 148 -14.56 3.16 -11.45
CA HIS A 148 -15.10 4.43 -10.99
C HIS A 148 -14.34 4.99 -9.78
N ALA A 149 -13.05 4.69 -9.69
CA ALA A 149 -12.23 5.09 -8.55
C ALA A 149 -12.32 6.61 -8.30
N PRO A 150 -12.63 7.02 -7.07
CA PRO A 150 -12.79 8.42 -6.72
C PRO A 150 -11.44 9.15 -6.83
N GLN A 151 -11.45 10.30 -7.49
CA GLN A 151 -10.24 11.11 -7.66
C GLN A 151 -9.76 11.79 -6.37
N GLY A 152 -10.60 11.80 -5.34
CA GLY A 152 -10.30 12.40 -4.06
C GLY A 152 -10.07 13.92 -4.12
N LYS A 153 -9.67 14.49 -2.99
CA LYS A 153 -9.37 15.92 -2.82
C LYS A 153 -7.88 16.21 -3.00
N SER A 154 -7.52 17.47 -3.23
CA SER A 154 -6.13 17.88 -3.12
C SER A 154 -5.74 18.09 -1.65
N PHE A 155 -4.44 18.12 -1.36
CA PHE A 155 -3.95 18.39 -0.01
C PHE A 155 -4.60 19.67 0.57
N LYS A 156 -4.69 20.72 -0.22
CA LYS A 156 -5.26 22.01 0.21
C LYS A 156 -6.76 21.98 0.48
N ASP A 157 -7.47 21.01 -0.09
CA ASP A 157 -8.92 20.88 0.06
C ASP A 157 -9.31 19.92 1.20
N CYS A 158 -8.37 19.15 1.73
CA CYS A 158 -8.61 18.21 2.82
C CYS A 158 -7.68 18.40 4.04
N TYR A 159 -6.91 19.51 4.06
CA TYR A 159 -6.08 19.94 5.19
C TYR A 159 -6.19 21.43 5.42
N ASP A 160 -6.16 21.87 6.69
CA ASP A 160 -5.80 23.22 7.02
C ASP A 160 -4.28 23.39 6.79
N VAL A 161 -3.93 24.19 5.79
CA VAL A 161 -2.52 24.36 5.38
C VAL A 161 -1.70 25.15 6.40
N LYS A 162 -2.36 25.93 7.29
CA LYS A 162 -1.68 26.73 8.31
C LYS A 162 -1.36 25.90 9.55
N GLU A 163 -2.36 25.15 10.00
CA GLU A 163 -2.24 24.31 11.20
C GLU A 163 -1.67 22.93 10.87
N LEU A 164 -1.64 22.56 9.59
CA LEU A 164 -1.24 21.22 9.08
C LEU A 164 -2.10 20.08 9.63
N GLU A 165 -3.38 20.37 9.86
CA GLU A 165 -4.33 19.40 10.36
C GLU A 165 -5.29 18.92 9.26
N PRO A 166 -5.70 17.63 9.27
CA PRO A 166 -6.70 17.15 8.34
C PRO A 166 -8.06 17.78 8.60
N SER A 167 -8.88 17.92 7.56
CA SER A 167 -10.27 18.38 7.72
C SER A 167 -11.11 17.36 8.50
N ASP A 168 -12.15 17.83 9.20
CA ASP A 168 -13.08 16.95 9.95
C ASP A 168 -13.63 15.82 9.06
N GLU A 169 -13.97 16.13 7.82
CA GLU A 169 -14.41 15.11 6.84
C GLU A 169 -13.37 14.02 6.61
N TYR A 170 -12.07 14.37 6.54
CA TYR A 170 -11.04 13.37 6.34
C TYR A 170 -10.80 12.52 7.60
N VAL A 171 -10.90 13.13 8.76
CA VAL A 171 -10.87 12.41 10.04
C VAL A 171 -12.03 11.44 10.13
N ASP A 172 -13.24 11.84 9.81
CA ASP A 172 -14.43 10.99 9.80
C ASP A 172 -14.27 9.77 8.85
N ILE A 173 -13.74 10.00 7.64
CA ILE A 173 -13.46 8.92 6.67
C ILE A 173 -12.38 7.98 7.21
N TYR A 174 -11.37 8.52 7.85
CA TYR A 174 -10.29 7.75 8.46
C TYR A 174 -10.84 6.83 9.57
N ASP A 175 -11.58 7.39 10.52
CA ASP A 175 -12.15 6.65 11.65
C ASP A 175 -13.13 5.56 11.17
N GLN A 176 -13.96 5.86 10.17
CA GLN A 176 -14.82 4.85 9.54
C GLN A 176 -14.01 3.73 8.89
N THR A 177 -12.85 4.03 8.31
CA THR A 177 -11.97 3.01 7.70
C THR A 177 -11.33 2.15 8.78
N ILE A 178 -10.87 2.74 9.89
CA ILE A 178 -10.38 2.00 11.05
C ILE A 178 -11.45 1.04 11.60
N ASP A 179 -12.68 1.51 11.75
CA ASP A 179 -13.81 0.68 12.19
C ASP A 179 -14.07 -0.51 11.23
N LEU A 180 -13.89 -0.31 9.93
CA LEU A 180 -14.03 -1.38 8.94
C LEU A 180 -12.89 -2.40 9.06
N LEU A 181 -11.65 -1.93 9.21
CA LEU A 181 -10.50 -2.82 9.41
C LEU A 181 -10.63 -3.60 10.71
N GLY A 182 -11.14 -2.97 11.78
CA GLY A 182 -11.46 -3.66 13.04
C GLY A 182 -12.47 -4.81 12.86
N LYS A 183 -13.47 -4.64 12.00
CA LYS A 183 -14.42 -5.71 11.66
C LYS A 183 -13.80 -6.85 10.84
N CYS A 184 -12.72 -6.60 10.14
CA CYS A 184 -11.94 -7.63 9.45
C CYS A 184 -11.01 -8.42 10.37
N GLY A 185 -10.82 -7.98 11.62
CA GLY A 185 -10.01 -8.66 12.62
C GLY A 185 -8.71 -7.95 13.01
N PHE A 186 -8.54 -6.68 12.64
CA PHE A 186 -7.46 -5.86 13.16
C PHE A 186 -7.79 -5.33 14.57
N ASP A 187 -6.80 -5.32 15.43
CA ASP A 187 -6.82 -4.61 16.72
C ASP A 187 -6.05 -3.29 16.53
N MET A 188 -6.79 -2.21 16.22
CA MET A 188 -6.23 -0.90 15.86
C MET A 188 -6.66 0.19 16.84
#